data_7c502213a883e97b5f6d28a292ffb229
#
_entry.id   7c502213a883e97b5f6d28a292ffb229
#
_cell.length_a   1.000
_cell.length_b   1.000
_cell.length_c   1.000
_cell.angle_alpha   90.00
_cell.angle_beta   90.00
_cell.angle_gamma   90.00
#
_symmetry.space_group_name_H-M   'P 1'
#
loop_
_entity.id
_entity.type
_entity.pdbx_description
1 polymer ?
#
loop_
_entity_poly.entity_id
_entity_poly.type
_entity_poly.pdbx_seq_one_letter_code
_entity_poly.pdbx_strand_id
1 'polypeptide(L)'
;PARHLSVLCNQMVNFLGIMQNEWAGAQAFSSFDTYLAPFVKVDNLSYPEVKKCIEAFIYGVNTPSRWGTQAPFSNITLDWTVPDDLAELPALVGGVEMDFKYKDCKKEMDMVNKAFIETMIEGDSNGRGFQYPIPTYSITKDFDWSDTENNRLLFEMTAKYGTPYFSNYINSDMQPSDVRSM
;
A
#
# COMPACT_ATOMS: atom_id res chain seq x y z
N PRO A 1 4.61 -5.28 -18.61
CA PRO A 1 4.44 -4.76 -17.25
C PRO A 1 3.87 -3.34 -17.26
N ALA A 2 3.12 -2.99 -16.21
CA ALA A 2 2.59 -1.65 -16.03
C ALA A 2 3.73 -0.63 -15.93
N ARG A 3 3.55 0.53 -16.55
CA ARG A 3 4.49 1.66 -16.48
C ARG A 3 3.93 2.87 -15.73
N HIS A 4 2.61 2.89 -15.50
CA HIS A 4 1.88 3.98 -14.85
C HIS A 4 1.15 3.46 -13.62
N LEU A 5 1.04 4.29 -12.59
CA LEU A 5 0.40 3.93 -11.32
C LEU A 5 -1.04 3.44 -11.52
N SER A 6 -1.83 4.13 -12.34
CA SER A 6 -3.23 3.76 -12.61
C SER A 6 -3.36 2.36 -13.22
N VAL A 7 -2.45 2.02 -14.14
CA VAL A 7 -2.42 0.70 -14.78
C VAL A 7 -2.01 -0.37 -13.79
N LEU A 8 -1.00 -0.09 -12.96
CA LEU A 8 -0.54 -1.01 -11.91
C LEU A 8 -1.67 -1.29 -10.90
N CYS A 9 -2.35 -0.26 -10.40
CA CYS A 9 -3.48 -0.40 -9.49
C CYS A 9 -4.58 -1.28 -10.09
N ASN A 10 -4.92 -1.08 -11.37
CA ASN A 10 -5.91 -1.91 -12.06
C ASN A 10 -5.45 -3.37 -12.23
N GLN A 11 -4.17 -3.59 -12.55
CA GLN A 11 -3.62 -4.95 -12.63
C GLN A 11 -3.66 -5.67 -11.28
N MET A 12 -3.37 -4.96 -10.18
CA MET A 12 -3.46 -5.53 -8.83
C MET A 12 -4.89 -5.95 -8.47
N VAL A 13 -5.89 -5.12 -8.78
CA VAL A 13 -7.31 -5.48 -8.59
C VAL A 13 -7.68 -6.73 -9.38
N ASN A 14 -7.31 -6.78 -10.66
CA ASN A 14 -7.56 -7.94 -11.51
C ASN A 14 -6.86 -9.20 -11.02
N PHE A 15 -5.61 -9.08 -10.59
CA PHE A 15 -4.86 -10.19 -10.02
C PHE A 15 -5.57 -10.78 -8.80
N LEU A 16 -5.96 -9.94 -7.82
CA LEU A 16 -6.69 -10.38 -6.64
C LEU A 16 -8.03 -11.04 -7.02
N GLY A 17 -8.75 -10.46 -7.97
CA GLY A 17 -10.03 -10.99 -8.44
C GLY A 17 -9.92 -12.37 -9.10
N ILE A 18 -8.81 -12.65 -9.79
CA ILE A 18 -8.53 -13.94 -10.41
C ILE A 18 -8.06 -14.93 -9.34
N MET A 19 -7.08 -14.54 -8.54
CA MET A 19 -6.42 -15.45 -7.61
C MET A 19 -7.33 -15.92 -6.47
N GLN A 20 -8.34 -15.13 -6.08
CA GLN A 20 -9.32 -15.57 -5.08
C GLN A 20 -10.10 -16.84 -5.50
N ASN A 21 -10.18 -17.13 -6.79
CA ASN A 21 -10.85 -18.34 -7.30
C ASN A 21 -9.91 -19.55 -7.39
N GLU A 22 -8.61 -19.29 -7.40
CA GLU A 22 -7.57 -20.32 -7.55
C GLU A 22 -6.97 -20.75 -6.21
N TRP A 23 -6.95 -19.85 -5.25
CA TRP A 23 -6.27 -20.03 -3.97
C TRP A 23 -7.24 -19.91 -2.81
N ALA A 24 -7.12 -20.80 -1.85
CA ALA A 24 -7.85 -20.70 -0.59
C ALA A 24 -7.14 -19.73 0.35
N GLY A 25 -7.88 -18.75 0.88
CA GLY A 25 -7.40 -17.83 1.88
C GLY A 25 -7.11 -16.42 1.38
N ALA A 26 -6.51 -15.63 2.26
CA ALA A 26 -6.17 -14.23 2.00
C ALA A 26 -4.97 -14.10 1.05
N GLN A 27 -4.96 -13.00 0.31
CA GLN A 27 -3.86 -12.64 -0.56
C GLN A 27 -3.29 -11.29 -0.10
N ALA A 28 -1.99 -11.11 -0.23
CA ALA A 28 -1.32 -9.90 0.23
C ALA A 28 -0.36 -9.33 -0.80
N PHE A 29 -0.29 -7.99 -0.86
CA PHE A 29 0.80 -7.27 -1.48
C PHE A 29 1.72 -6.72 -0.39
N SER A 30 2.99 -7.14 -0.43
CA SER A 30 4.00 -6.66 0.52
C SER A 30 4.63 -5.35 0.06
N SER A 31 5.03 -4.50 1.03
CA SER A 31 5.75 -3.24 0.74
C SER A 31 5.03 -2.35 -0.28
N PHE A 32 3.73 -2.26 -0.15
CA PHE A 32 2.84 -1.59 -1.10
C PHE A 32 3.28 -0.14 -1.37
N ASP A 33 3.54 0.63 -0.34
CA ASP A 33 3.97 2.02 -0.42
C ASP A 33 5.37 2.16 -1.05
N THR A 34 6.32 1.30 -0.68
CA THR A 34 7.68 1.30 -1.22
C THR A 34 7.70 1.01 -2.72
N TYR A 35 6.95 0.00 -3.17
CA TYR A 35 6.95 -0.40 -4.58
C TYR A 35 6.09 0.50 -5.48
N LEU A 36 5.09 1.19 -4.94
CA LEU A 36 4.28 2.13 -5.72
C LEU A 36 4.92 3.52 -5.87
N ALA A 37 5.73 3.93 -4.91
CA ALA A 37 6.35 5.26 -4.89
C ALA A 37 7.14 5.60 -6.17
N PRO A 38 7.95 4.69 -6.77
CA PRO A 38 8.64 4.98 -8.01
C PRO A 38 7.75 5.36 -9.19
N PHE A 39 6.55 4.77 -9.28
CA PHE A 39 5.58 5.10 -10.34
C PHE A 39 5.05 6.52 -10.20
N VAL A 40 4.85 6.99 -8.97
CA VAL A 40 4.48 8.38 -8.69
C VAL A 40 5.60 9.32 -9.13
N LYS A 41 6.85 8.97 -8.83
CA LYS A 41 8.03 9.79 -9.15
C LYS A 41 8.27 9.90 -10.64
N VAL A 42 8.24 8.80 -11.37
CA VAL A 42 8.51 8.78 -12.83
C VAL A 42 7.51 9.64 -13.59
N ASP A 43 6.23 9.55 -13.25
CA ASP A 43 5.19 10.33 -13.92
C ASP A 43 4.98 11.72 -13.29
N ASN A 44 5.75 12.05 -12.24
CA ASN A 44 5.64 13.30 -11.48
C ASN A 44 4.19 13.62 -11.10
N LEU A 45 3.48 12.61 -10.56
CA LEU A 45 2.06 12.74 -10.25
C LEU A 45 1.83 13.72 -9.10
N SER A 46 0.80 14.53 -9.24
CA SER A 46 0.27 15.36 -8.17
C SER A 46 -0.44 14.48 -7.12
N TYR A 47 -0.60 15.02 -5.90
CA TYR A 47 -1.34 14.30 -4.85
C TYR A 47 -2.77 13.91 -5.25
N PRO A 48 -3.59 14.78 -5.88
CA PRO A 48 -4.92 14.40 -6.34
C PRO A 48 -4.91 13.23 -7.34
N GLU A 49 -3.90 13.16 -8.22
CA GLU A 49 -3.74 12.06 -9.17
C GLU A 49 -3.39 10.75 -8.46
N VAL A 50 -2.47 10.80 -7.49
CA VAL A 50 -2.13 9.64 -6.64
C VAL A 50 -3.37 9.17 -5.87
N LYS A 51 -4.09 10.08 -5.22
CA LYS A 51 -5.30 9.78 -4.47
C LYS A 51 -6.34 9.08 -5.35
N LYS A 52 -6.58 9.57 -6.56
CA LYS A 52 -7.50 8.96 -7.52
C LYS A 52 -7.11 7.53 -7.88
N CYS A 53 -5.82 7.24 -8.07
CA CYS A 53 -5.35 5.89 -8.36
C CYS A 53 -5.56 4.94 -7.17
N ILE A 54 -5.26 5.41 -5.95
CA ILE A 54 -5.43 4.62 -4.72
C ILE A 54 -6.91 4.40 -4.40
N GLU A 55 -7.76 5.41 -4.58
CA GLU A 55 -9.21 5.26 -4.48
C GLU A 55 -9.73 4.19 -5.43
N ALA A 56 -9.33 4.23 -6.69
CA ALA A 56 -9.73 3.24 -7.69
C ALA A 56 -9.31 1.81 -7.28
N PHE A 57 -8.13 1.65 -6.69
CA PHE A 57 -7.67 0.37 -6.14
C PHE A 57 -8.55 -0.09 -4.98
N ILE A 58 -8.81 0.78 -3.99
CA ILE A 58 -9.62 0.45 -2.80
C ILE A 58 -11.05 0.10 -3.21
N TYR A 59 -11.68 0.91 -4.06
CA TYR A 59 -13.02 0.61 -4.57
C TYR A 59 -13.04 -0.71 -5.35
N GLY A 60 -12.01 -0.97 -6.16
CA GLY A 60 -11.88 -2.19 -6.94
C GLY A 60 -11.85 -3.45 -6.09
N VAL A 61 -11.07 -3.45 -5.00
CA VAL A 61 -10.97 -4.62 -4.11
C VAL A 61 -12.17 -4.78 -3.18
N ASN A 62 -13.03 -3.78 -3.03
CA ASN A 62 -14.29 -3.87 -2.28
C ASN A 62 -15.51 -4.16 -3.16
N THR A 63 -15.32 -4.19 -4.46
CA THR A 63 -16.38 -4.56 -5.40
C THR A 63 -16.38 -6.08 -5.58
N PRO A 64 -17.53 -6.75 -5.48
CA PRO A 64 -17.62 -8.19 -5.77
C PRO A 64 -17.08 -8.48 -7.16
N SER A 65 -16.23 -9.49 -7.27
CA SER A 65 -15.63 -9.81 -8.54
C SER A 65 -16.69 -10.33 -9.52
N ARG A 66 -16.44 -10.12 -10.83
CA ARG A 66 -17.26 -10.63 -11.92
C ARG A 66 -17.50 -12.16 -11.81
N TRP A 67 -16.57 -12.87 -11.21
CA TRP A 67 -16.52 -14.32 -11.14
C TRP A 67 -17.00 -14.88 -9.81
N GLY A 68 -17.34 -14.03 -8.86
CA GLY A 68 -17.76 -14.44 -7.53
C GLY A 68 -18.64 -13.41 -6.85
N THR A 69 -19.28 -13.81 -5.78
CA THR A 69 -20.21 -12.98 -5.00
C THR A 69 -19.52 -12.22 -3.86
N GLN A 70 -18.22 -12.45 -3.65
CA GLN A 70 -17.48 -11.85 -2.55
C GLN A 70 -16.31 -11.00 -3.07
N ALA A 71 -16.03 -9.91 -2.36
CA ALA A 71 -14.82 -9.16 -2.56
C ALA A 71 -13.60 -10.00 -2.13
N PRO A 72 -12.43 -9.87 -2.81
CA PRO A 72 -11.25 -10.64 -2.46
C PRO A 72 -10.75 -10.30 -1.06
N PHE A 73 -10.56 -11.31 -0.21
CA PHE A 73 -9.95 -11.15 1.10
C PHE A 73 -8.47 -10.77 0.90
N SER A 74 -8.16 -9.51 1.06
CA SER A 74 -6.87 -8.94 0.71
C SER A 74 -6.25 -8.16 1.85
N ASN A 75 -4.92 -8.21 1.91
CA ASN A 75 -4.09 -7.46 2.82
C ASN A 75 -3.03 -6.68 2.03
N ILE A 76 -2.57 -5.56 2.56
CA ILE A 76 -1.36 -4.87 2.11
C ILE A 76 -0.45 -4.63 3.30
N THR A 77 0.84 -4.81 3.11
CA THR A 77 1.82 -4.32 4.08
C THR A 77 2.39 -2.99 3.61
N LEU A 78 2.58 -2.09 4.55
CA LEU A 78 3.08 -0.73 4.33
C LEU A 78 4.33 -0.56 5.19
N ASP A 79 5.42 -0.20 4.56
CA ASP A 79 6.71 -0.10 5.22
C ASP A 79 6.83 1.18 6.06
N TRP A 80 6.15 2.26 5.66
CA TRP A 80 6.20 3.59 6.26
C TRP A 80 7.56 4.27 6.13
N THR A 81 8.62 3.54 6.40
CA THR A 81 10.01 3.92 6.20
C THR A 81 10.61 2.99 5.17
N VAL A 82 11.41 3.51 4.22
CA VAL A 82 12.02 2.67 3.19
C VAL A 82 12.91 1.62 3.86
N PRO A 83 12.67 0.31 3.61
CA PRO A 83 13.45 -0.75 4.25
C PRO A 83 14.91 -0.73 3.80
N ASP A 84 15.84 -1.02 4.70
CA ASP A 84 17.28 -0.99 4.45
C ASP A 84 17.71 -1.91 3.30
N ASP A 85 17.07 -3.07 3.17
CA ASP A 85 17.35 -4.04 2.11
C ASP A 85 16.91 -3.58 0.73
N LEU A 86 15.95 -2.63 0.65
CA LEU A 86 15.48 -2.03 -0.60
C LEU A 86 16.09 -0.66 -0.87
N ALA A 87 16.48 0.06 0.17
CA ALA A 87 16.83 1.48 0.09
C ALA A 87 17.88 1.79 -0.97
N GLU A 88 18.92 0.96 -1.07
CA GLU A 88 20.05 1.15 -1.99
C GLU A 88 19.85 0.50 -3.37
N LEU A 89 18.77 -0.25 -3.56
CA LEU A 89 18.46 -0.86 -4.85
C LEU A 89 17.89 0.16 -5.83
N PRO A 90 18.19 0.01 -7.14
CA PRO A 90 17.52 0.78 -8.17
C PRO A 90 16.01 0.56 -8.12
N ALA A 91 15.23 1.63 -8.23
CA ALA A 91 13.80 1.52 -8.32
C ALA A 91 13.37 0.85 -9.63
N LEU A 92 12.35 0.02 -9.59
CA LEU A 92 11.82 -0.70 -10.76
C LEU A 92 10.49 -0.10 -11.20
N VAL A 93 10.41 0.31 -12.47
CA VAL A 93 9.16 0.75 -13.08
C VAL A 93 9.00 0.08 -14.44
N GLY A 94 7.90 -0.65 -14.60
CA GLY A 94 7.65 -1.39 -15.84
C GLY A 94 8.66 -2.49 -16.14
N GLY A 95 9.32 -3.04 -15.11
CA GLY A 95 10.37 -4.04 -15.26
C GLY A 95 11.72 -3.48 -15.69
N VAL A 96 11.90 -2.16 -15.64
CA VAL A 96 13.14 -1.46 -15.98
C VAL A 96 13.69 -0.77 -14.75
N GLU A 97 14.99 -0.90 -14.52
CA GLU A 97 15.70 -0.17 -13.47
C GLU A 97 15.79 1.31 -13.82
N MET A 98 15.44 2.15 -12.83
CA MET A 98 15.55 3.60 -12.94
C MET A 98 16.92 4.09 -12.51
N ASP A 99 17.22 5.34 -12.82
CA ASP A 99 18.46 6.04 -12.43
C ASP A 99 18.41 6.56 -10.97
N PHE A 100 17.36 6.25 -10.23
CA PHE A 100 17.19 6.57 -8.82
C PHE A 100 16.86 5.31 -8.02
N LYS A 101 17.06 5.40 -6.69
CA LYS A 101 16.88 4.29 -5.75
C LYS A 101 15.55 4.41 -5.00
N TYR A 102 15.12 3.33 -4.35
CA TYR A 102 13.90 3.36 -3.52
C TYR A 102 13.98 4.41 -2.42
N LYS A 103 15.14 4.63 -1.78
CA LYS A 103 15.31 5.67 -0.76
C LYS A 103 15.03 7.10 -1.27
N ASP A 104 15.19 7.31 -2.58
CA ASP A 104 14.95 8.62 -3.21
C ASP A 104 13.46 8.90 -3.45
N CYS A 105 12.59 7.94 -3.13
CA CYS A 105 11.14 8.01 -3.33
C CYS A 105 10.35 8.23 -2.04
N LYS A 106 10.98 8.68 -0.94
CA LYS A 106 10.30 8.85 0.35
C LYS A 106 9.12 9.82 0.29
N LYS A 107 9.26 10.92 -0.44
CA LYS A 107 8.18 11.90 -0.64
C LYS A 107 6.97 11.26 -1.33
N GLU A 108 7.22 10.50 -2.35
CA GLU A 108 6.18 9.80 -3.13
C GLU A 108 5.55 8.67 -2.32
N MET A 109 6.34 7.98 -1.50
CA MET A 109 5.85 6.99 -0.54
C MET A 109 4.89 7.61 0.47
N ASP A 110 5.21 8.80 0.99
CA ASP A 110 4.34 9.55 1.90
C ASP A 110 3.03 9.95 1.22
N MET A 111 3.05 10.30 -0.07
CA MET A 111 1.84 10.58 -0.85
C MET A 111 0.95 9.35 -0.99
N VAL A 112 1.53 8.18 -1.24
CA VAL A 112 0.79 6.90 -1.32
C VAL A 112 0.14 6.59 0.03
N ASN A 113 0.89 6.68 1.12
CA ASN A 113 0.38 6.44 2.47
C ASN A 113 -0.74 7.42 2.85
N LYS A 114 -0.56 8.71 2.57
CA LYS A 114 -1.58 9.73 2.81
C LYS A 114 -2.87 9.42 2.04
N ALA A 115 -2.75 9.13 0.75
CA ALA A 115 -3.88 8.82 -0.11
C ALA A 115 -4.64 7.58 0.39
N PHE A 116 -3.92 6.53 0.80
CA PHE A 116 -4.52 5.32 1.34
C PHE A 116 -5.30 5.61 2.63
N ILE A 117 -4.67 6.27 3.59
CA ILE A 117 -5.27 6.53 4.90
C ILE A 117 -6.48 7.46 4.77
N GLU A 118 -6.38 8.55 4.03
CA GLU A 118 -7.51 9.46 3.81
C GLU A 118 -8.70 8.75 3.18
N THR A 119 -8.46 7.93 2.16
CA THR A 119 -9.53 7.16 1.51
C THR A 119 -10.20 6.19 2.49
N MET A 120 -9.40 5.51 3.33
CA MET A 120 -9.95 4.61 4.34
C MET A 120 -10.76 5.35 5.43
N ILE A 121 -10.33 6.55 5.82
CA ILE A 121 -11.06 7.40 6.80
C ILE A 121 -12.37 7.92 6.21
N GLU A 122 -12.36 8.37 4.97
CA GLU A 122 -13.53 8.90 4.27
C GLU A 122 -14.61 7.83 4.08
N GLY A 123 -14.20 6.61 3.79
CA GLY A 123 -15.12 5.51 3.51
C GLY A 123 -15.74 5.59 2.10
N ASP A 124 -16.76 4.78 1.88
CA ASP A 124 -17.50 4.74 0.63
C ASP A 124 -18.43 5.95 0.45
N SER A 125 -19.14 6.02 -0.68
CA SER A 125 -20.08 7.09 -0.99
C SER A 125 -21.21 7.26 0.04
N ASN A 126 -21.43 6.27 0.91
CA ASN A 126 -22.41 6.30 1.99
C ASN A 126 -21.75 6.54 3.37
N GLY A 127 -20.46 6.85 3.41
CA GLY A 127 -19.68 7.05 4.63
C GLY A 127 -19.39 5.76 5.41
N ARG A 128 -19.50 4.59 4.78
CA ARG A 128 -19.16 3.31 5.39
C ARG A 128 -17.68 3.02 5.19
N GLY A 129 -17.03 2.49 6.24
CA GLY A 129 -15.64 2.06 6.13
C GLY A 129 -15.46 0.91 5.12
N PHE A 130 -14.34 0.91 4.41
CA PHE A 130 -13.97 -0.18 3.53
C PHE A 130 -13.52 -1.40 4.32
N GLN A 131 -13.90 -2.58 3.85
CA GLN A 131 -13.51 -3.84 4.46
C GLN A 131 -12.09 -4.25 4.05
N TYR A 132 -11.71 -3.97 2.82
CA TYR A 132 -10.44 -4.35 2.20
C TYR A 132 -9.76 -3.16 1.51
N PRO A 133 -8.42 -3.24 1.27
CA PRO A 133 -7.49 -4.20 1.85
C PRO A 133 -7.29 -3.95 3.33
N ILE A 134 -6.98 -5.02 4.09
CA ILE A 134 -6.58 -4.89 5.49
C ILE A 134 -5.14 -4.35 5.53
N PRO A 135 -4.89 -3.17 6.12
CA PRO A 135 -3.55 -2.61 6.17
C PRO A 135 -2.76 -3.14 7.37
N THR A 136 -1.50 -3.48 7.13
CA THR A 136 -0.53 -3.83 8.17
C THR A 136 0.70 -2.94 8.03
N TYR A 137 0.99 -2.13 9.04
CA TYR A 137 2.14 -1.24 9.08
C TYR A 137 3.32 -1.87 9.80
N SER A 138 4.49 -1.78 9.19
CA SER A 138 5.75 -2.23 9.78
C SER A 138 6.32 -1.16 10.70
N ILE A 139 6.49 -1.48 11.97
CA ILE A 139 7.14 -0.63 12.95
C ILE A 139 8.58 -1.09 13.15
N THR A 140 9.51 -0.29 12.67
CA THR A 140 10.95 -0.52 12.77
C THR A 140 11.60 0.50 13.71
N LYS A 141 12.89 0.33 13.99
CA LYS A 141 13.66 1.30 14.82
C LYS A 141 13.73 2.69 14.19
N ASP A 142 13.61 2.76 12.85
CA ASP A 142 13.67 3.99 12.07
C ASP A 142 12.30 4.66 11.90
N PHE A 143 11.25 4.14 12.55
CA PHE A 143 9.93 4.73 12.50
C PHE A 143 9.97 6.16 13.09
N ASP A 144 9.58 7.14 12.29
CA ASP A 144 9.50 8.53 12.71
C ASP A 144 8.23 8.78 13.54
N TRP A 145 8.40 8.96 14.85
CA TRP A 145 7.33 9.25 15.81
C TRP A 145 7.00 10.75 15.92
N SER A 146 7.61 11.59 15.09
CA SER A 146 7.36 13.04 15.13
C SER A 146 5.92 13.37 14.70
N ASP A 147 5.49 14.58 15.02
CA ASP A 147 4.13 15.07 14.71
C ASP A 147 4.03 15.47 13.22
N THR A 148 3.98 14.46 12.35
CA THR A 148 3.75 14.62 10.92
C THR A 148 2.27 14.50 10.57
N GLU A 149 1.86 15.06 9.43
CA GLU A 149 0.50 14.92 8.92
C GLU A 149 0.11 13.44 8.77
N ASN A 150 1.00 12.63 8.19
CA ASN A 150 0.75 11.19 7.99
C ASN A 150 0.62 10.44 9.32
N ASN A 151 1.41 10.77 10.33
CA ASN A 151 1.27 10.15 11.66
C ASN A 151 -0.07 10.52 12.30
N ARG A 152 -0.52 11.75 12.19
CA ARG A 152 -1.85 12.16 12.68
C ARG A 152 -2.97 11.38 11.99
N LEU A 153 -2.91 11.26 10.67
CA LEU A 153 -3.88 10.49 9.89
C LEU A 153 -3.87 9.00 10.27
N LEU A 154 -2.70 8.41 10.48
CA LEU A 154 -2.57 7.01 10.91
C LEU A 154 -3.26 6.77 12.26
N PHE A 155 -3.04 7.65 13.23
CA PHE A 155 -3.69 7.55 14.54
C PHE A 155 -5.20 7.86 14.47
N GLU A 156 -5.63 8.78 13.61
CA GLU A 156 -7.05 9.04 13.38
C GLU A 156 -7.76 7.80 12.82
N MET A 157 -7.18 7.16 11.81
CA MET A 157 -7.72 5.91 11.25
C MET A 157 -7.80 4.81 12.31
N THR A 158 -6.76 4.67 13.12
CA THR A 158 -6.71 3.70 14.21
C THR A 158 -7.81 3.95 15.24
N ALA A 159 -8.00 5.20 15.63
CA ALA A 159 -9.03 5.59 16.61
C ALA A 159 -10.45 5.38 16.06
N LYS A 160 -10.67 5.66 14.78
CA LYS A 160 -12.00 5.59 14.17
C LYS A 160 -12.45 4.15 13.89
N TYR A 161 -11.56 3.30 13.42
CA TYR A 161 -11.94 1.98 12.90
C TYR A 161 -11.28 0.79 13.62
N GLY A 162 -10.37 1.02 14.55
CA GLY A 162 -9.60 -0.06 15.18
C GLY A 162 -8.66 -0.79 14.21
N THR A 163 -8.43 -0.23 13.05
CA THR A 163 -7.45 -0.64 12.04
C THR A 163 -6.42 0.47 11.89
N PRO A 164 -5.22 0.21 11.52
CA PRO A 164 -4.59 -0.99 10.94
C PRO A 164 -4.07 -1.98 11.98
N TYR A 165 -3.49 -3.08 11.46
CA TYR A 165 -2.58 -3.91 12.24
C TYR A 165 -1.17 -3.33 12.22
N PHE A 166 -0.40 -3.61 13.28
CA PHE A 166 0.99 -3.21 13.39
C PHE A 166 1.89 -4.43 13.60
N SER A 167 2.88 -4.57 12.72
CA SER A 167 3.94 -5.58 12.88
C SER A 167 5.15 -4.90 13.51
N ASN A 168 5.48 -5.29 14.74
CA ASN A 168 6.56 -4.68 15.50
C ASN A 168 7.86 -5.47 15.34
N TYR A 169 8.82 -4.89 14.61
CA TYR A 169 10.15 -5.46 14.37
C TYR A 169 11.23 -4.91 15.31
N ILE A 170 10.89 -4.00 16.23
CA ILE A 170 11.89 -3.37 17.13
C ILE A 170 12.52 -4.39 18.07
N ASN A 171 11.69 -5.29 18.61
CA ASN A 171 12.10 -6.31 19.59
C ASN A 171 11.94 -7.73 19.02
N SER A 172 12.01 -7.89 17.72
CA SER A 172 11.88 -9.19 17.04
C SER A 172 13.21 -9.59 16.40
N ASP A 173 13.46 -10.89 16.36
CA ASP A 173 14.56 -11.46 15.57
C ASP A 173 14.24 -11.47 14.07
N MET A 174 12.96 -11.29 13.71
CA MET A 174 12.50 -11.18 12.32
C MET A 174 12.73 -9.77 11.79
N GLN A 175 13.06 -9.69 10.51
CA GLN A 175 13.17 -8.45 9.77
C GLN A 175 12.02 -8.31 8.76
N PRO A 176 11.66 -7.10 8.33
CA PRO A 176 10.64 -6.91 7.28
C PRO A 176 10.92 -7.70 5.99
N SER A 177 12.20 -7.90 5.65
CA SER A 177 12.64 -8.71 4.51
C SER A 177 12.23 -10.18 4.60
N ASP A 178 12.19 -10.74 5.82
CA ASP A 178 11.85 -12.15 6.03
C ASP A 178 10.37 -12.44 5.69
N VAL A 179 9.52 -11.44 5.88
CA VAL A 179 8.08 -11.55 5.62
C VAL A 179 7.73 -11.25 4.16
N ARG A 180 8.58 -10.47 3.47
CA ARG A 180 8.36 -10.10 2.06
C ARG A 180 8.48 -11.25 1.09
N SER A 181 9.22 -12.26 1.46
CA SER A 181 9.51 -13.44 0.63
C SER A 181 8.53 -14.60 0.82
N MET A 182 7.53 -14.43 1.69
CA MET A 182 6.51 -15.46 1.97
C MET A 182 5.22 -15.22 1.19
#